data_739db1ca028ede6459c4ae13ea16a11b
#
_entry.id   739db1ca028ede6459c4ae13ea16a11b
#
_cell.length_a   1.000
_cell.length_b   1.000
_cell.length_c   1.000
_cell.angle_alpha   90.00
_cell.angle_beta   90.00
_cell.angle_gamma   90.00
#
_symmetry.space_group_name_H-M   'P 1'
#
loop_
_entity.id
_entity.type
_entity.pdbx_description
1 polymer ?
#
loop_
_entity_poly.entity_id
_entity_poly.type
_entity_poly.pdbx_seq_one_letter_code
_entity_poly.pdbx_strand_id
1 'polypeptide(L)'
;MVSKDKSAKYGSKEGYDADVMIDSKAMLSKEDFVATGVLTYALGDIIEVELPEYDVFALGDKCKMTVYTKSGLFVMDTTVVAKERGSLIVLNPPENRRKFTEKREFPRVDVKNEGLLFGLQDKNKKLKHQFETPMRFSIKNLSINGLGFTINENVMLEKVIQKNSQLEVELILGFLVPCTMEIVRQEKTNDGYYYGASFISIPEEKTNALRGFILKNQIETYFVQKRENETKKALEKKSAANQ
;
A
#
# COMPACT_ATOMS: atom_id res chain seq x y z
N MET A 1 -21.52 -53.15 2.23
CA MET A 1 -20.77 -52.54 1.13
C MET A 1 -21.15 -51.06 1.12
N VAL A 2 -20.31 -50.23 1.70
CA VAL A 2 -20.53 -48.76 1.75
C VAL A 2 -19.35 -48.12 1.00
N SER A 3 -19.68 -47.52 -0.12
CA SER A 3 -18.76 -46.77 -0.97
C SER A 3 -18.26 -45.52 -0.24
N LYS A 4 -16.94 -45.42 -0.05
CA LYS A 4 -16.29 -44.20 0.45
C LYS A 4 -16.06 -43.26 -0.72
N ASP A 5 -16.84 -42.20 -0.78
CA ASP A 5 -16.56 -41.02 -1.64
C ASP A 5 -15.26 -40.36 -1.19
N LYS A 6 -14.26 -40.40 -2.05
CA LYS A 6 -13.04 -39.59 -1.91
C LYS A 6 -13.30 -38.24 -2.55
N SER A 7 -13.73 -37.26 -1.75
CA SER A 7 -13.68 -35.85 -2.15
C SER A 7 -12.23 -35.43 -2.28
N ALA A 8 -11.81 -35.20 -3.51
CA ALA A 8 -10.50 -34.67 -3.85
C ALA A 8 -10.33 -33.28 -3.26
N LYS A 9 -9.39 -33.11 -2.35
CA LYS A 9 -8.88 -31.81 -1.89
C LYS A 9 -8.13 -31.17 -3.04
N TYR A 10 -8.77 -30.29 -3.76
CA TYR A 10 -8.08 -29.28 -4.58
C TYR A 10 -7.66 -28.13 -3.66
N GLY A 11 -6.45 -28.21 -3.20
CA GLY A 11 -5.78 -27.16 -2.43
C GLY A 11 -4.42 -26.87 -3.03
N SER A 12 -4.36 -26.36 -4.26
CA SER A 12 -3.14 -25.75 -4.76
C SER A 12 -3.13 -24.28 -4.38
N LYS A 13 -2.44 -23.94 -3.30
CA LYS A 13 -2.00 -22.59 -3.00
C LYS A 13 -0.81 -22.25 -3.91
N GLU A 14 -1.04 -22.02 -5.18
CA GLU A 14 -0.08 -21.36 -6.03
C GLU A 14 -0.39 -19.87 -6.00
N GLY A 15 0.31 -19.15 -5.13
CA GLY A 15 0.42 -17.70 -5.24
C GLY A 15 1.22 -17.41 -6.49
N TYR A 16 0.67 -16.63 -7.41
CA TYR A 16 1.44 -16.11 -8.55
C TYR A 16 2.50 -15.16 -8.00
N ASP A 17 3.75 -15.35 -8.39
CA ASP A 17 4.83 -14.44 -8.07
C ASP A 17 4.70 -13.18 -8.95
N ALA A 18 4.82 -11.97 -8.38
CA ALA A 18 4.78 -10.73 -9.13
C ALA A 18 5.86 -10.68 -10.22
N ASP A 19 7.03 -11.26 -9.93
CA ASP A 19 8.13 -11.35 -10.88
C ASP A 19 7.79 -12.22 -12.09
N VAL A 20 6.88 -13.18 -11.95
CA VAL A 20 6.41 -14.03 -13.07
C VAL A 20 5.49 -13.26 -14.01
N MET A 21 4.84 -12.18 -13.54
CA MET A 21 3.92 -11.36 -14.35
C MET A 21 4.58 -10.14 -14.97
N ILE A 22 5.70 -9.66 -14.47
CA ILE A 22 6.46 -8.58 -15.09
C ILE A 22 6.94 -9.02 -16.47
N ASP A 23 6.95 -8.09 -17.44
CA ASP A 23 7.21 -8.32 -18.86
C ASP A 23 6.16 -9.21 -19.57
N SER A 24 5.06 -9.54 -18.90
CA SER A 24 3.95 -10.26 -19.54
C SER A 24 3.14 -9.34 -20.44
N LYS A 25 2.65 -9.91 -21.56
CA LYS A 25 1.69 -9.23 -22.41
C LYS A 25 0.42 -8.95 -21.62
N ALA A 26 -0.06 -7.71 -21.70
CA ALA A 26 -1.31 -7.28 -21.08
C ALA A 26 -2.23 -6.67 -22.15
N MET A 27 -3.52 -6.91 -22.01
CA MET A 27 -4.56 -6.34 -22.84
C MET A 27 -5.51 -5.56 -21.95
N LEU A 28 -5.76 -4.30 -22.29
CA LEU A 28 -6.78 -3.48 -21.65
C LEU A 28 -7.95 -3.26 -22.61
N SER A 29 -9.15 -3.51 -22.13
CA SER A 29 -10.38 -3.23 -22.88
C SER A 29 -11.27 -2.25 -22.13
N LYS A 30 -11.76 -1.25 -22.86
CA LYS A 30 -12.72 -0.26 -22.40
C LYS A 30 -13.79 -0.14 -23.47
N GLU A 31 -15.05 -0.46 -23.14
CA GLU A 31 -16.15 -0.49 -24.10
C GLU A 31 -15.77 -1.33 -25.35
N ASP A 32 -15.80 -0.72 -26.52
CA ASP A 32 -15.44 -1.37 -27.80
C ASP A 32 -13.96 -1.21 -28.18
N PHE A 33 -13.16 -0.53 -27.34
CA PHE A 33 -11.74 -0.30 -27.58
C PHE A 33 -10.86 -1.30 -26.83
N VAL A 34 -9.87 -1.84 -27.53
CA VAL A 34 -8.90 -2.80 -26.98
C VAL A 34 -7.49 -2.35 -27.33
N ALA A 35 -6.65 -2.20 -26.32
CA ALA A 35 -5.23 -1.93 -26.48
C ALA A 35 -4.39 -3.07 -25.90
N THR A 36 -3.22 -3.27 -26.48
CA THR A 36 -2.27 -4.30 -26.04
C THR A 36 -0.96 -3.65 -25.63
N GLY A 37 -0.44 -4.05 -24.49
CA GLY A 37 0.80 -3.54 -23.93
C GLY A 37 1.58 -4.59 -23.15
N VAL A 38 2.50 -4.14 -22.35
CA VAL A 38 3.35 -4.95 -21.47
C VAL A 38 3.16 -4.49 -20.03
N LEU A 39 2.95 -5.44 -19.11
CA LEU A 39 2.90 -5.19 -17.70
C LEU A 39 4.34 -4.99 -17.18
N THR A 40 4.69 -3.78 -16.76
CA THR A 40 6.06 -3.40 -16.37
C THR A 40 6.24 -3.25 -14.87
N TYR A 41 5.13 -3.12 -14.12
CA TYR A 41 5.18 -2.98 -12.67
C TYR A 41 3.89 -3.48 -12.03
N ALA A 42 4.00 -4.15 -10.88
CA ALA A 42 2.86 -4.52 -10.04
C ALA A 42 3.31 -4.60 -8.58
N LEU A 43 2.91 -3.63 -7.78
CA LEU A 43 3.16 -3.61 -6.33
C LEU A 43 2.07 -2.80 -5.62
N GLY A 44 1.60 -3.33 -4.50
CA GLY A 44 0.57 -2.66 -3.69
C GLY A 44 -0.75 -2.52 -4.42
N ASP A 45 -1.25 -1.31 -4.47
CA ASP A 45 -2.53 -0.94 -5.07
C ASP A 45 -2.42 -0.55 -6.54
N ILE A 46 -1.23 -0.62 -7.15
CA ILE A 46 -0.99 -0.14 -8.50
C ILE A 46 -0.33 -1.18 -9.40
N ILE A 47 -0.72 -1.14 -10.66
CA ILE A 47 -0.14 -1.91 -11.77
C ILE A 47 0.17 -0.92 -12.89
N GLU A 48 1.37 -1.00 -13.48
CA GLU A 48 1.69 -0.26 -14.70
C GLU A 48 1.62 -1.17 -15.92
N VAL A 49 1.04 -0.62 -16.97
CA VAL A 49 1.04 -1.22 -18.32
C VAL A 49 1.56 -0.20 -19.32
N GLU A 50 2.68 -0.52 -19.97
CA GLU A 50 3.18 0.26 -21.11
C GLU A 50 2.40 -0.12 -22.37
N LEU A 51 1.81 0.87 -23.05
CA LEU A 51 1.07 0.67 -24.29
C LEU A 51 1.06 1.94 -25.16
N PRO A 52 1.12 1.80 -26.50
CA PRO A 52 1.15 2.95 -27.41
C PRO A 52 -0.09 3.83 -27.32
N GLU A 53 -1.26 3.22 -27.16
CA GLU A 53 -2.56 3.89 -27.19
C GLU A 53 -2.99 4.41 -25.80
N TYR A 54 -2.05 4.69 -24.91
CA TYR A 54 -2.34 5.13 -23.53
C TYR A 54 -3.19 6.41 -23.47
N ASP A 55 -3.13 7.26 -24.48
CA ASP A 55 -3.88 8.53 -24.53
C ASP A 55 -5.38 8.36 -24.69
N VAL A 56 -5.84 7.25 -25.23
CA VAL A 56 -7.26 6.93 -25.43
C VAL A 56 -7.99 6.73 -24.11
N PHE A 57 -7.24 6.35 -23.06
CA PHE A 57 -7.79 6.14 -21.73
C PHE A 57 -7.78 7.44 -20.91
N ALA A 58 -8.89 7.73 -20.23
CA ALA A 58 -9.02 8.84 -19.31
C ALA A 58 -8.83 8.37 -17.85
N LEU A 59 -8.47 9.30 -16.95
CA LEU A 59 -8.47 9.02 -15.52
C LEU A 59 -9.89 8.69 -15.05
N GLY A 60 -10.02 7.62 -14.27
CA GLY A 60 -11.31 7.12 -13.79
C GLY A 60 -11.98 6.10 -14.72
N ASP A 61 -11.45 5.87 -15.93
CA ASP A 61 -11.98 4.85 -16.82
C ASP A 61 -11.94 3.46 -16.17
N LYS A 62 -13.06 2.77 -16.24
CA LYS A 62 -13.16 1.37 -15.86
C LYS A 62 -12.76 0.51 -17.06
N CYS A 63 -11.83 -0.39 -16.82
CA CYS A 63 -11.26 -1.26 -17.84
C CYS A 63 -11.26 -2.71 -17.37
N LYS A 64 -11.33 -3.63 -18.30
CA LYS A 64 -10.98 -5.03 -18.06
C LYS A 64 -9.54 -5.26 -18.52
N MET A 65 -8.70 -5.75 -17.62
CA MET A 65 -7.32 -6.12 -17.93
C MET A 65 -7.18 -7.63 -18.00
N THR A 66 -6.52 -8.11 -19.07
CA THR A 66 -6.16 -9.51 -19.23
C THR A 66 -4.64 -9.60 -19.33
N VAL A 67 -3.99 -10.33 -18.41
CA VAL A 67 -2.55 -10.60 -18.44
C VAL A 67 -2.31 -12.03 -18.90
N TYR A 68 -1.42 -12.17 -19.87
CA TYR A 68 -1.04 -13.45 -20.47
C TYR A 68 0.19 -13.98 -19.74
N THR A 69 0.00 -14.93 -18.85
CA THR A 69 1.08 -15.54 -18.07
C THR A 69 1.42 -16.93 -18.61
N LYS A 70 2.55 -17.48 -18.19
CA LYS A 70 2.93 -18.86 -18.53
C LYS A 70 1.94 -19.90 -18.00
N SER A 71 1.26 -19.57 -16.90
CA SER A 71 0.28 -20.45 -16.25
C SER A 71 -1.16 -20.25 -16.76
N GLY A 72 -1.40 -19.30 -17.69
CA GLY A 72 -2.72 -19.04 -18.26
C GLY A 72 -3.09 -17.55 -18.33
N LEU A 73 -4.38 -17.29 -18.48
CA LEU A 73 -4.93 -15.93 -18.54
C LEU A 73 -5.33 -15.47 -17.13
N PHE A 74 -4.89 -14.28 -16.78
CA PHE A 74 -5.33 -13.60 -15.58
C PHE A 74 -6.17 -12.39 -15.96
N VAL A 75 -7.47 -12.42 -15.60
CA VAL A 75 -8.45 -11.38 -15.96
C VAL A 75 -8.91 -10.66 -14.70
N MET A 76 -8.97 -9.33 -14.77
CA MET A 76 -9.49 -8.49 -13.68
C MET A 76 -10.16 -7.22 -14.20
N ASP A 77 -11.11 -6.72 -13.44
CA ASP A 77 -11.65 -5.37 -13.62
C ASP A 77 -10.75 -4.37 -12.85
N THR A 78 -10.50 -3.23 -13.46
CA THR A 78 -9.61 -2.22 -12.93
C THR A 78 -10.06 -0.81 -13.30
N THR A 79 -9.37 0.20 -12.78
CA THR A 79 -9.65 1.62 -13.05
C THR A 79 -8.33 2.34 -13.31
N VAL A 80 -8.30 3.20 -14.32
CA VAL A 80 -7.15 4.05 -14.62
C VAL A 80 -7.01 5.14 -13.56
N VAL A 81 -5.87 5.21 -12.87
CA VAL A 81 -5.61 6.15 -11.78
C VAL A 81 -4.51 7.16 -12.06
N ALA A 82 -3.62 6.85 -13.00
CA ALA A 82 -2.62 7.80 -13.49
C ALA A 82 -2.20 7.44 -14.92
N LYS A 83 -1.61 8.42 -15.64
CA LYS A 83 -1.01 8.25 -16.97
C LYS A 83 0.35 8.93 -16.99
N GLU A 84 1.28 8.33 -17.67
CA GLU A 84 2.56 8.92 -18.03
C GLU A 84 2.90 8.53 -19.48
N ARG A 85 3.88 9.17 -20.07
CA ARG A 85 4.26 8.96 -21.48
C ARG A 85 4.44 7.48 -21.80
N GLY A 86 3.54 6.93 -22.60
CA GLY A 86 3.57 5.53 -23.05
C GLY A 86 3.03 4.52 -22.03
N SER A 87 2.52 4.93 -20.88
CA SER A 87 2.03 3.99 -19.86
C SER A 87 0.78 4.46 -19.12
N LEU A 88 0.04 3.48 -18.61
CA LEU A 88 -1.10 3.65 -17.70
C LEU A 88 -0.78 3.02 -16.35
N ILE A 89 -1.19 3.71 -15.29
CA ILE A 89 -1.27 3.13 -13.96
C ILE A 89 -2.73 2.79 -13.69
N VAL A 90 -2.98 1.53 -13.39
CA VAL A 90 -4.32 1.03 -13.06
C VAL A 90 -4.34 0.47 -11.64
N LEU A 91 -5.52 0.42 -11.03
CA LEU A 91 -5.69 -0.15 -9.69
C LEU A 91 -5.45 -1.66 -9.70
N ASN A 92 -4.76 -2.14 -8.69
CA ASN A 92 -4.69 -3.55 -8.35
C ASN A 92 -5.80 -3.86 -7.34
N PRO A 93 -6.87 -4.56 -7.73
CA PRO A 93 -7.97 -4.87 -6.81
C PRO A 93 -7.49 -5.66 -5.58
N PRO A 94 -8.06 -5.40 -4.38
CA PRO A 94 -7.63 -6.04 -3.13
C PRO A 94 -7.59 -7.56 -3.18
N GLU A 95 -8.56 -8.19 -3.86
CA GLU A 95 -8.66 -9.65 -4.05
C GLU A 95 -7.51 -10.23 -4.87
N ASN A 96 -6.85 -9.41 -5.68
CA ASN A 96 -5.75 -9.81 -6.53
C ASN A 96 -4.37 -9.59 -5.91
N ARG A 97 -4.24 -8.77 -4.86
CA ARG A 97 -2.96 -8.47 -4.21
C ARG A 97 -2.20 -9.71 -3.75
N ARG A 98 -2.92 -10.74 -3.26
CA ARG A 98 -2.32 -12.01 -2.84
C ARG A 98 -1.71 -12.81 -3.99
N LYS A 99 -2.08 -12.51 -5.23
CA LYS A 99 -1.51 -13.16 -6.44
C LYS A 99 -0.17 -12.53 -6.85
N PHE A 100 0.06 -11.29 -6.39
CA PHE A 100 1.33 -10.61 -6.55
C PHE A 100 2.05 -10.71 -5.19
N THR A 101 3.07 -11.46 -5.04
CA THR A 101 3.87 -11.85 -3.84
C THR A 101 3.95 -10.88 -2.65
N GLU A 102 2.93 -10.10 -2.38
CA GLU A 102 2.92 -9.20 -1.26
C GLU A 102 2.64 -9.96 0.03
N LYS A 103 3.65 -10.06 0.92
CA LYS A 103 3.51 -10.69 2.25
C LYS A 103 2.52 -9.96 3.15
N ARG A 104 2.15 -8.71 2.82
CA ARG A 104 1.26 -7.86 3.61
C ARG A 104 -0.10 -7.77 2.93
N GLU A 105 -1.13 -7.92 3.71
CA GLU A 105 -2.52 -7.78 3.23
C GLU A 105 -2.81 -6.35 2.75
N PHE A 106 -2.16 -5.34 3.37
CA PHE A 106 -2.30 -3.94 3.04
C PHE A 106 -0.95 -3.30 2.82
N PRO A 107 -0.74 -2.65 1.64
CA PRO A 107 0.50 -1.96 1.35
C PRO A 107 0.72 -0.79 2.30
N ARG A 108 2.00 -0.48 2.55
CA ARG A 108 2.42 0.67 3.35
C ARG A 108 3.12 1.67 2.47
N VAL A 109 2.86 2.95 2.74
CA VAL A 109 3.58 4.07 2.15
C VAL A 109 4.42 4.76 3.22
N ASP A 110 5.64 5.10 2.88
CA ASP A 110 6.48 5.93 3.74
C ASP A 110 6.00 7.37 3.63
N VAL A 111 5.82 8.01 4.78
CA VAL A 111 5.30 9.37 4.88
C VAL A 111 6.10 10.18 5.89
N LYS A 112 6.08 11.51 5.74
CA LYS A 112 6.70 12.47 6.67
C LYS A 112 5.64 13.38 7.26
N ASN A 113 4.61 12.75 7.81
CA ASN A 113 3.48 13.43 8.42
C ASN A 113 3.55 13.38 9.94
N GLU A 114 2.71 14.14 10.59
CA GLU A 114 2.60 14.19 12.05
C GLU A 114 1.21 13.77 12.50
N GLY A 115 1.08 13.49 13.79
CA GLY A 115 -0.18 13.31 14.46
C GLY A 115 -0.14 13.90 15.87
N LEU A 116 -1.31 14.03 16.45
CA LEU A 116 -1.53 14.49 17.83
C LEU A 116 -2.10 13.35 18.65
N LEU A 117 -1.51 13.10 19.80
CA LEU A 117 -1.95 12.14 20.81
C LEU A 117 -2.71 12.89 21.90
N PHE A 118 -3.99 12.59 22.05
CA PHE A 118 -4.90 13.22 23.03
C PHE A 118 -5.07 12.39 24.28
N GLY A 119 -5.03 11.08 24.15
CA GLY A 119 -5.28 10.18 25.27
C GLY A 119 -4.68 8.80 25.08
N LEU A 120 -4.49 8.15 26.21
CA LEU A 120 -3.94 6.82 26.32
C LEU A 120 -4.78 5.98 27.27
N GLN A 121 -5.09 4.75 26.87
CA GLN A 121 -5.65 3.72 27.73
C GLN A 121 -4.64 2.56 27.82
N ASP A 122 -4.32 2.14 29.04
CA ASP A 122 -3.36 1.06 29.26
C ASP A 122 -3.86 -0.28 28.73
N LYS A 123 -2.96 -1.26 28.56
CA LYS A 123 -3.27 -2.59 28.06
C LYS A 123 -4.37 -3.35 28.85
N ASN A 124 -4.52 -3.02 30.12
CA ASN A 124 -5.53 -3.66 30.98
C ASN A 124 -6.85 -2.90 30.95
N LYS A 125 -6.93 -1.77 30.20
CA LYS A 125 -8.08 -0.87 30.09
C LYS A 125 -8.57 -0.30 31.44
N LYS A 126 -7.69 -0.31 32.46
CA LYS A 126 -7.98 0.16 33.82
C LYS A 126 -7.69 1.64 34.00
N LEU A 127 -6.67 2.14 33.29
CA LEU A 127 -6.24 3.54 33.39
C LEU A 127 -6.47 4.22 32.04
N LYS A 128 -7.24 5.30 32.06
CA LYS A 128 -7.41 6.20 30.92
C LYS A 128 -6.79 7.55 31.30
N HIS A 129 -5.77 7.97 30.54
CA HIS A 129 -5.13 9.27 30.67
C HIS A 129 -5.55 10.15 29.51
N GLN A 130 -5.99 11.35 29.79
CA GLN A 130 -6.18 12.41 28.83
C GLN A 130 -5.07 13.44 29.05
N PHE A 131 -4.47 13.90 27.95
CA PHE A 131 -3.42 14.90 28.00
C PHE A 131 -4.04 16.29 27.92
N GLU A 132 -3.73 17.17 28.88
CA GLU A 132 -4.18 18.57 28.84
C GLU A 132 -3.70 19.29 27.57
N THR A 133 -2.48 18.98 27.15
CA THR A 133 -1.92 19.45 25.88
C THR A 133 -1.61 18.22 25.00
N PRO A 134 -2.19 18.13 23.79
CA PRO A 134 -1.93 17.02 22.88
C PRO A 134 -0.44 16.92 22.53
N MET A 135 0.06 15.70 22.46
CA MET A 135 1.46 15.43 22.19
C MET A 135 1.67 15.12 20.71
N ARG A 136 2.69 15.74 20.10
CA ARG A 136 3.05 15.45 18.70
C ARG A 136 3.79 14.14 18.57
N PHE A 137 3.52 13.42 17.50
CA PHE A 137 4.29 12.26 17.07
C PHE A 137 4.55 12.30 15.55
N SER A 138 5.65 11.68 15.12
CA SER A 138 6.03 11.63 13.71
C SER A 138 5.57 10.30 13.08
N ILE A 139 4.78 10.36 12.03
CA ILE A 139 4.35 9.20 11.25
C ILE A 139 5.47 8.85 10.28
N LYS A 140 5.93 7.60 10.29
CA LYS A 140 7.00 7.08 9.42
C LYS A 140 6.46 6.30 8.23
N ASN A 141 5.42 5.53 8.45
CA ASN A 141 4.69 4.84 7.37
C ASN A 141 3.22 4.67 7.75
N LEU A 142 2.40 4.50 6.72
CA LEU A 142 0.95 4.45 6.84
C LEU A 142 0.38 3.39 5.90
N SER A 143 -0.64 2.67 6.36
CA SER A 143 -1.50 1.78 5.57
C SER A 143 -2.96 1.99 5.96
N ILE A 144 -3.88 1.35 5.25
CA ILE A 144 -5.31 1.43 5.59
C ILE A 144 -5.64 0.82 6.96
N ASN A 145 -4.80 -0.07 7.48
CA ASN A 145 -5.03 -0.79 8.75
C ASN A 145 -4.23 -0.24 9.93
N GLY A 146 -3.30 0.67 9.71
CA GLY A 146 -2.46 1.15 10.79
C GLY A 146 -1.24 1.92 10.32
N LEU A 147 -0.39 2.29 11.25
CA LEU A 147 0.77 3.14 10.99
C LEU A 147 1.98 2.75 11.84
N GLY A 148 3.14 3.19 11.38
CA GLY A 148 4.37 3.20 12.16
C GLY A 148 4.75 4.63 12.52
N PHE A 149 5.14 4.88 13.76
CA PHE A 149 5.43 6.22 14.24
C PHE A 149 6.51 6.24 15.32
N THR A 150 7.05 7.44 15.57
CA THR A 150 7.97 7.72 16.66
C THR A 150 7.44 8.88 17.47
N ILE A 151 7.65 8.84 18.79
CA ILE A 151 7.40 9.97 19.69
C ILE A 151 8.76 10.50 20.10
N ASN A 152 9.00 11.80 19.93
CA ASN A 152 10.23 12.44 20.39
C ASN A 152 10.29 12.35 21.92
N GLU A 153 11.48 12.07 22.42
CA GLU A 153 11.85 11.72 23.78
C GLU A 153 10.91 12.21 24.91
N ASN A 154 10.12 11.29 25.40
CA ASN A 154 9.48 11.45 26.69
C ASN A 154 9.60 10.12 27.45
N VAL A 155 10.60 10.05 28.32
CA VAL A 155 10.94 8.86 29.12
C VAL A 155 9.75 8.34 29.93
N MET A 156 8.80 9.19 30.30
CA MET A 156 7.57 8.76 30.98
C MET A 156 6.64 7.97 30.07
N LEU A 157 6.49 8.37 28.81
CA LEU A 157 5.62 7.69 27.85
C LEU A 157 6.17 6.32 27.44
N GLU A 158 7.47 6.14 27.41
CA GLU A 158 8.10 4.84 27.09
C GLU A 158 7.64 3.72 28.01
N LYS A 159 7.40 4.04 29.30
CA LYS A 159 6.93 3.08 30.30
C LYS A 159 5.43 2.82 30.24
N VAL A 160 4.66 3.76 29.71
CA VAL A 160 3.19 3.73 29.69
C VAL A 160 2.66 3.19 28.35
N ILE A 161 3.27 3.59 27.24
CA ILE A 161 2.90 3.07 25.92
C ILE A 161 3.53 1.69 25.75
N GLN A 162 2.73 0.67 25.89
CA GLN A 162 3.13 -0.74 25.76
C GLN A 162 2.27 -1.43 24.69
N LYS A 163 2.65 -2.64 24.32
CA LYS A 163 1.81 -3.48 23.45
C LYS A 163 0.40 -3.63 24.05
N ASN A 164 -0.62 -3.50 23.21
CA ASN A 164 -2.06 -3.50 23.51
C ASN A 164 -2.54 -2.23 24.26
N SER A 165 -1.73 -1.19 24.41
CA SER A 165 -2.21 0.14 24.79
C SER A 165 -3.02 0.74 23.65
N GLN A 166 -4.13 1.42 23.98
CA GLN A 166 -4.97 2.14 23.01
C GLN A 166 -4.69 3.63 23.08
N LEU A 167 -4.57 4.26 21.93
CA LEU A 167 -4.26 5.67 21.77
C LEU A 167 -5.39 6.39 21.07
N GLU A 168 -5.83 7.52 21.61
CA GLU A 168 -6.75 8.45 20.96
C GLU A 168 -5.90 9.51 20.24
N VAL A 169 -5.97 9.54 18.90
CA VAL A 169 -5.08 10.36 18.09
C VAL A 169 -5.82 11.08 16.95
N GLU A 170 -5.17 12.10 16.42
CA GLU A 170 -5.57 12.76 15.18
C GLU A 170 -4.37 12.81 14.24
N LEU A 171 -4.50 12.23 13.03
CA LEU A 171 -3.46 12.26 12.01
C LEU A 171 -3.60 13.52 11.17
N ILE A 172 -2.47 14.17 10.86
CA ILE A 172 -2.40 15.40 10.05
C ILE A 172 -1.81 15.03 8.68
N LEU A 173 -2.69 14.73 7.71
CA LEU A 173 -2.33 14.23 6.38
C LEU A 173 -2.61 15.24 5.25
N GLY A 174 -2.66 16.56 5.56
CA GLY A 174 -3.24 17.59 4.71
C GLY A 174 -4.75 17.73 4.94
N PHE A 175 -5.31 16.81 5.68
CA PHE A 175 -6.64 16.80 6.30
C PHE A 175 -6.52 16.07 7.64
N LEU A 176 -7.52 16.23 8.50
CA LEU A 176 -7.50 15.64 9.84
C LEU A 176 -8.23 14.29 9.84
N VAL A 177 -7.62 13.28 10.47
CA VAL A 177 -8.20 11.95 10.66
C VAL A 177 -8.16 11.60 12.15
N PRO A 178 -9.23 11.90 12.90
CA PRO A 178 -9.36 11.39 14.25
C PRO A 178 -9.52 9.88 14.23
N CYS A 179 -8.79 9.18 15.07
CA CYS A 179 -8.88 7.73 15.13
C CYS A 179 -8.43 7.18 16.49
N THR A 180 -8.84 5.95 16.77
CA THR A 180 -8.30 5.15 17.87
C THR A 180 -7.42 4.06 17.31
N MET A 181 -6.25 3.87 17.88
CA MET A 181 -5.31 2.84 17.46
C MET A 181 -4.78 2.03 18.65
N GLU A 182 -4.39 0.78 18.40
CA GLU A 182 -3.80 -0.12 19.38
C GLU A 182 -2.34 -0.41 19.02
N ILE A 183 -1.45 -0.34 20.02
CA ILE A 183 -0.04 -0.68 19.84
C ILE A 183 0.12 -2.18 19.65
N VAL A 184 0.63 -2.58 18.49
CA VAL A 184 0.90 -4.00 18.15
C VAL A 184 2.36 -4.38 18.35
N ARG A 185 3.27 -3.41 18.23
CA ARG A 185 4.71 -3.62 18.49
C ARG A 185 5.38 -2.33 18.98
N GLN A 186 6.48 -2.50 19.69
CA GLN A 186 7.39 -1.46 20.16
C GLN A 186 8.81 -1.94 19.91
N GLU A 187 9.63 -1.12 19.30
CA GLU A 187 11.03 -1.41 18.99
C GLU A 187 11.91 -0.26 19.48
N LYS A 188 12.96 -0.58 20.23
CA LYS A 188 13.93 0.43 20.64
C LYS A 188 14.83 0.79 19.48
N THR A 189 14.99 2.08 19.22
CA THR A 189 15.89 2.66 18.22
C THR A 189 16.96 3.50 18.90
N ASN A 190 17.93 4.01 18.13
CA ASN A 190 18.96 4.91 18.69
C ASN A 190 18.37 6.21 19.24
N ASP A 191 17.27 6.70 18.65
CA ASP A 191 16.63 7.98 18.96
C ASP A 191 15.29 7.82 19.71
N GLY A 192 15.13 6.74 20.50
CA GLY A 192 13.91 6.47 21.26
C GLY A 192 13.20 5.18 20.85
N TYR A 193 11.89 5.23 20.70
CA TYR A 193 11.09 4.06 20.34
C TYR A 193 10.30 4.28 19.04
N TYR A 194 10.33 3.26 18.20
CA TYR A 194 9.42 3.11 17.07
C TYR A 194 8.24 2.23 17.49
N TYR A 195 7.04 2.70 17.22
CA TYR A 195 5.80 2.02 17.49
C TYR A 195 5.10 1.60 16.20
N GLY A 196 4.60 0.38 16.16
CA GLY A 196 3.64 -0.06 15.16
C GLY A 196 2.26 -0.15 15.78
N ALA A 197 1.27 0.50 15.18
CA ALA A 197 -0.10 0.51 15.66
C ALA A 197 -1.09 0.07 14.58
N SER A 198 -2.17 -0.57 15.01
CA SER A 198 -3.32 -0.94 14.21
C SER A 198 -4.49 -0.03 14.52
N PHE A 199 -5.23 0.43 13.51
CA PHE A 199 -6.44 1.20 13.75
C PHE A 199 -7.54 0.30 14.35
N ILE A 200 -8.18 0.78 15.42
CA ILE A 200 -9.38 0.19 16.01
C ILE A 200 -10.61 0.81 15.35
N SER A 201 -10.60 2.14 15.23
CA SER A 201 -11.69 2.88 14.62
C SER A 201 -11.19 4.10 13.85
N ILE A 202 -11.76 4.29 12.67
CA ILE A 202 -11.63 5.51 11.85
C ILE A 202 -13.05 5.88 11.44
N PRO A 203 -13.46 7.16 11.50
CA PRO A 203 -14.74 7.60 10.99
C PRO A 203 -14.93 7.21 9.52
N GLU A 204 -16.09 6.71 9.15
CA GLU A 204 -16.37 6.18 7.82
C GLU A 204 -16.11 7.24 6.72
N GLU A 205 -16.51 8.49 6.98
CA GLU A 205 -16.29 9.62 6.07
C GLU A 205 -14.80 9.94 5.83
N LYS A 206 -13.90 9.51 6.72
CA LYS A 206 -12.45 9.68 6.57
C LYS A 206 -11.76 8.52 5.87
N THR A 207 -12.39 7.36 5.82
CA THR A 207 -11.80 6.14 5.27
C THR A 207 -11.45 6.29 3.78
N ASN A 208 -12.34 6.89 2.98
CA ASN A 208 -12.07 7.10 1.56
C ASN A 208 -10.97 8.14 1.32
N ALA A 209 -10.92 9.21 2.13
CA ALA A 209 -9.84 10.19 2.06
C ALA A 209 -8.48 9.55 2.41
N LEU A 210 -8.45 8.68 3.42
CA LEU A 210 -7.25 7.93 3.80
C LEU A 210 -6.78 6.99 2.67
N ARG A 211 -7.70 6.25 2.04
CA ARG A 211 -7.39 5.40 0.87
C ARG A 211 -6.81 6.22 -0.29
N GLY A 212 -7.44 7.36 -0.61
CA GLY A 212 -6.95 8.27 -1.65
C GLY A 212 -5.56 8.81 -1.33
N PHE A 213 -5.29 9.17 -0.07
CA PHE A 213 -3.97 9.63 0.37
C PHE A 213 -2.91 8.53 0.20
N ILE A 214 -3.20 7.29 0.60
CA ILE A 214 -2.27 6.17 0.47
C ILE A 214 -1.99 5.90 -1.02
N LEU A 215 -3.03 5.80 -1.85
CA LEU A 215 -2.88 5.57 -3.29
C LEU A 215 -2.05 6.67 -3.96
N LYS A 216 -2.33 7.94 -3.66
CA LYS A 216 -1.55 9.08 -4.16
C LYS A 216 -0.06 8.92 -3.83
N ASN A 217 0.27 8.60 -2.56
CA ASN A 217 1.66 8.42 -2.14
C ASN A 217 2.33 7.21 -2.81
N GLN A 218 1.60 6.12 -3.08
CA GLN A 218 2.14 4.99 -3.85
C GLN A 218 2.51 5.41 -5.28
N ILE A 219 1.62 6.12 -5.96
CA ILE A 219 1.83 6.62 -7.33
C ILE A 219 3.03 7.59 -7.37
N GLU A 220 3.08 8.55 -6.45
CA GLU A 220 4.19 9.52 -6.37
C GLU A 220 5.54 8.82 -6.13
N THR A 221 5.59 7.89 -5.18
CA THR A 221 6.80 7.10 -4.89
C THR A 221 7.23 6.28 -6.10
N TYR A 222 6.28 5.64 -6.78
CA TYR A 222 6.55 4.88 -7.99
C TYR A 222 7.20 5.75 -9.08
N PHE A 223 6.63 6.91 -9.40
CA PHE A 223 7.18 7.80 -10.42
C PHE A 223 8.57 8.36 -10.06
N VAL A 224 8.81 8.65 -8.78
CA VAL A 224 10.16 9.04 -8.31
C VAL A 224 11.16 7.92 -8.58
N GLN A 225 10.85 6.70 -8.16
CA GLN A 225 11.72 5.53 -8.35
C GLN A 225 11.95 5.22 -9.84
N LYS A 226 10.91 5.32 -10.66
CA LYS A 226 11.02 5.11 -12.12
C LYS A 226 12.02 6.08 -12.74
N ARG A 227 11.92 7.38 -12.47
CA ARG A 227 12.84 8.42 -12.98
C ARG A 227 14.26 8.21 -12.49
N GLU A 228 14.46 7.85 -11.23
CA GLU A 228 15.79 7.56 -10.69
C GLU A 228 16.44 6.37 -11.41
N ASN A 229 15.68 5.31 -11.65
CA ASN A 229 16.16 4.13 -12.36
C ASN A 229 16.48 4.42 -13.83
N GLU A 230 15.67 5.21 -14.51
CA GLU A 230 15.92 5.66 -15.89
C GLU A 230 17.21 6.51 -15.98
N THR A 231 17.41 7.42 -15.03
CA THR A 231 18.60 8.26 -14.95
C THR A 231 19.86 7.42 -14.71
N LYS A 232 19.81 6.43 -13.80
CA LYS A 232 20.92 5.50 -13.55
C LYS A 232 21.28 4.71 -14.80
N LYS A 233 20.28 4.11 -15.47
CA LYS A 233 20.49 3.37 -16.72
C LYS A 233 21.09 4.23 -17.84
N ALA A 234 20.70 5.52 -17.92
CA ALA A 234 21.25 6.45 -18.91
C ALA A 234 22.72 6.81 -18.62
N LEU A 235 23.08 6.96 -17.35
CA LEU A 235 24.47 7.21 -16.93
C LEU A 235 25.38 5.99 -17.19
N GLU A 236 24.91 4.78 -16.88
CA GLU A 236 25.63 3.54 -17.13
C GLU A 236 25.91 3.33 -18.62
N LYS A 237 24.91 3.59 -19.49
CA LYS A 237 25.11 3.52 -20.95
C LYS A 237 26.14 4.52 -21.47
N LYS A 238 26.16 5.74 -20.91
CA LYS A 238 27.15 6.76 -21.30
C LYS A 238 28.57 6.39 -20.84
N SER A 239 28.71 5.81 -19.65
CA SER A 239 30.04 5.37 -19.16
C SER A 239 30.57 4.17 -19.96
N ALA A 240 29.70 3.26 -20.39
CA ALA A 240 30.09 2.12 -21.24
C ALA A 240 30.44 2.53 -22.71
N ALA A 241 29.88 3.62 -23.21
CA ALA A 241 30.14 4.12 -24.55
C ALA A 241 31.45 4.95 -24.62
N ASN A 242 32.02 5.35 -23.49
CA ASN A 242 33.29 6.12 -23.40
C ASN A 242 34.49 5.23 -23.06
N GLN A 243 34.35 3.93 -23.00
CA GLN A 243 35.39 2.91 -22.89
C GLN A 243 35.59 2.20 -24.26
#